data_398a46b1371a2c66d0e8b52a01909baf
#
_entry.id   398a46b1371a2c66d0e8b52a01909baf
#
_cell.length_a   1.000
_cell.length_b   1.000
_cell.length_c   1.000
_cell.angle_alpha   90.00
_cell.angle_beta   90.00
_cell.angle_gamma   90.00
#
_symmetry.space_group_name_H-M   'P 1'
#
loop_
_entity.id
_entity.type
_entity.pdbx_description
1 polymer ?
#
loop_
_entity_poly.entity_id
_entity_poly.type
_entity_poly.pdbx_seq_one_letter_code
_entity_poly.pdbx_strand_id
1 'polypeptide(L)'
;LNVQVPVQNSAVTASLEIDNVIVGERVLFVIPLRNIGSEKIEKTTADIQITDLDGRKVAQFSTEKITLPTKSDGQLKAHWNALVQPGDYIATATVRYDEQDLSLEKTFKLRIKETPIPVIQPAKEPKSFIDKTLLNKGLIVIIIALVVVVSLLTWAVRKKKY
;
A
#
# COMPACT_ATOMS: atom_id res chain seq x y z
N LEU A 1 28.89 2.20 -55.27
CA LEU A 1 27.57 2.62 -54.77
C LEU A 1 27.74 3.02 -53.30
N ASN A 2 27.86 4.33 -53.01
CA ASN A 2 27.87 4.83 -51.63
C ASN A 2 26.44 4.95 -51.21
N VAL A 3 25.95 3.99 -50.41
CA VAL A 3 24.67 4.10 -49.71
C VAL A 3 24.93 4.94 -48.45
N GLN A 4 24.65 6.23 -48.47
CA GLN A 4 24.55 7.02 -47.26
C GLN A 4 23.27 6.62 -46.56
N VAL A 5 23.40 5.86 -45.48
CA VAL A 5 22.33 5.68 -44.52
C VAL A 5 22.15 7.03 -43.81
N PRO A 6 20.97 7.65 -43.84
CA PRO A 6 20.75 8.89 -43.11
C PRO A 6 21.00 8.60 -41.62
N VAL A 7 22.03 9.25 -41.07
CA VAL A 7 22.26 9.23 -39.62
C VAL A 7 21.14 10.07 -38.99
N GLN A 8 20.29 9.45 -38.23
CA GLN A 8 19.28 10.14 -37.44
C GLN A 8 20.02 10.98 -36.38
N ASN A 9 20.07 12.31 -36.59
CA ASN A 9 20.83 13.22 -35.75
C ASN A 9 20.25 13.32 -34.34
N SER A 10 18.92 13.18 -34.21
CA SER A 10 18.24 13.09 -32.92
C SER A 10 17.52 11.76 -32.76
N ALA A 11 17.80 11.06 -31.68
CA ALA A 11 17.18 9.79 -31.35
C ALA A 11 17.04 9.66 -29.81
N VAL A 12 15.86 9.29 -29.35
CA VAL A 12 15.54 9.14 -27.93
C VAL A 12 15.04 7.73 -27.65
N THR A 13 15.56 7.12 -26.61
CA THR A 13 14.93 5.95 -25.98
C THR A 13 14.20 6.39 -24.72
N ALA A 14 13.01 5.83 -24.48
CA ALA A 14 12.19 6.18 -23.33
C ALA A 14 11.42 4.97 -22.78
N SER A 15 11.02 5.07 -21.54
CA SER A 15 10.06 4.16 -20.89
C SER A 15 9.08 4.95 -20.05
N LEU A 16 7.96 4.34 -19.67
CA LEU A 16 6.95 4.97 -18.80
C LEU A 16 6.88 4.22 -17.47
N GLU A 17 7.13 4.92 -16.37
CA GLU A 17 7.01 4.44 -15.00
C GLU A 17 5.88 5.17 -14.27
N ILE A 18 5.14 4.44 -13.44
CA ILE A 18 3.96 4.98 -12.73
C ILE A 18 4.04 4.50 -11.28
N ASP A 19 4.08 5.46 -10.36
CA ASP A 19 4.19 5.23 -8.92
C ASP A 19 2.99 5.80 -8.17
N ASN A 20 2.80 5.36 -6.91
CA ASN A 20 1.73 5.80 -6.01
C ASN A 20 0.32 5.63 -6.60
N VAL A 21 0.04 4.46 -7.11
CA VAL A 21 -1.24 4.12 -7.78
C VAL A 21 -2.39 3.88 -6.77
N ILE A 22 -2.67 4.89 -5.94
CA ILE A 22 -3.69 4.88 -4.89
C ILE A 22 -4.76 5.94 -5.20
N VAL A 23 -6.03 5.54 -5.11
CA VAL A 23 -7.18 6.44 -5.28
C VAL A 23 -7.14 7.56 -4.24
N GLY A 24 -7.37 8.78 -4.68
CA GLY A 24 -7.33 9.97 -3.84
C GLY A 24 -5.92 10.50 -3.54
N GLU A 25 -4.88 9.79 -3.95
CA GLU A 25 -3.49 10.24 -3.81
C GLU A 25 -2.96 10.81 -5.13
N ARG A 26 -1.77 11.39 -5.03
CA ARG A 26 -1.06 11.99 -6.16
C ARG A 26 -0.22 10.93 -6.86
N VAL A 27 -0.69 10.43 -8.01
CA VAL A 27 0.04 9.47 -8.84
C VAL A 27 1.16 10.20 -9.56
N LEU A 28 2.37 9.61 -9.51
CA LEU A 28 3.55 10.14 -10.18
C LEU A 28 3.82 9.34 -11.46
N PHE A 29 3.95 10.05 -12.56
CA PHE A 29 4.39 9.55 -13.86
C PHE A 29 5.81 10.02 -14.09
N VAL A 30 6.72 9.07 -14.36
CA VAL A 30 8.12 9.31 -14.67
C VAL A 30 8.40 8.72 -16.05
N ILE A 31 9.00 9.50 -16.92
CA ILE A 31 9.43 9.06 -18.24
C ILE A 31 10.95 9.23 -18.29
N PRO A 32 11.73 8.21 -17.93
CA PRO A 32 13.17 8.20 -18.17
C PRO A 32 13.43 8.28 -19.66
N LEU A 33 14.36 9.14 -20.06
CA LEU A 33 14.75 9.42 -21.42
C LEU A 33 16.27 9.30 -21.57
N ARG A 34 16.72 8.81 -22.70
CA ARG A 34 18.13 8.87 -23.07
C ARG A 34 18.27 9.38 -24.49
N ASN A 35 19.03 10.46 -24.67
CA ASN A 35 19.43 10.92 -25.98
C ASN A 35 20.59 10.05 -26.48
N ILE A 36 20.33 9.22 -27.48
CA ILE A 36 21.32 8.35 -28.13
C ILE A 36 21.86 8.97 -29.43
N GLY A 37 21.29 10.11 -29.85
CA GLY A 37 21.71 10.85 -31.03
C GLY A 37 23.02 11.60 -30.84
N SER A 38 23.49 12.20 -31.94
CA SER A 38 24.71 13.02 -32.00
C SER A 38 24.49 14.49 -31.66
N GLU A 39 23.25 14.94 -31.62
CA GLU A 39 22.89 16.33 -31.39
C GLU A 39 22.15 16.52 -30.05
N LYS A 40 22.22 17.74 -29.53
CA LYS A 40 21.47 18.18 -28.38
C LYS A 40 20.00 18.38 -28.76
N ILE A 41 19.08 17.91 -27.95
CA ILE A 41 17.64 18.09 -28.12
C ILE A 41 17.19 19.25 -27.21
N GLU A 42 16.76 20.37 -27.81
CA GLU A 42 16.46 21.60 -27.06
C GLU A 42 15.12 21.55 -26.33
N LYS A 43 14.17 20.78 -26.86
CA LYS A 43 12.78 20.80 -26.38
C LYS A 43 12.22 19.38 -26.36
N THR A 44 12.19 18.80 -25.17
CA THR A 44 11.51 17.52 -24.95
C THR A 44 10.39 17.71 -23.95
N THR A 45 9.18 17.27 -24.34
CA THR A 45 7.96 17.29 -23.48
C THR A 45 7.23 15.97 -23.66
N ALA A 46 6.29 15.68 -22.77
CA ALA A 46 5.34 14.59 -22.98
C ALA A 46 3.92 15.01 -22.64
N ASP A 47 2.97 14.59 -23.48
CA ASP A 47 1.54 14.63 -23.17
C ASP A 47 1.11 13.24 -22.70
N ILE A 48 0.47 13.20 -21.55
CA ILE A 48 0.00 11.95 -20.94
C ILE A 48 -1.53 11.96 -20.96
N GLN A 49 -2.11 10.93 -21.54
CA GLN A 49 -3.53 10.67 -21.54
C GLN A 49 -3.81 9.40 -20.75
N ILE A 50 -4.82 9.45 -19.87
CA ILE A 50 -5.31 8.29 -19.13
C ILE A 50 -6.69 7.94 -19.65
N THR A 51 -6.88 6.65 -19.95
CA THR A 51 -8.17 6.09 -20.35
C THR A 51 -8.54 4.92 -19.43
N ASP A 52 -9.85 4.66 -19.32
CA ASP A 52 -10.31 3.37 -18.78
C ASP A 52 -10.18 2.26 -19.85
N LEU A 53 -10.50 1.02 -19.49
CA LEU A 53 -10.43 -0.12 -20.40
C LEU A 53 -11.45 -0.04 -21.55
N ASP A 54 -12.50 0.78 -21.41
CA ASP A 54 -13.49 1.05 -22.47
C ASP A 54 -13.01 2.15 -23.45
N GLY A 55 -11.80 2.68 -23.25
CA GLY A 55 -11.21 3.73 -24.05
C GLY A 55 -11.72 5.14 -23.75
N ARG A 56 -12.53 5.31 -22.68
CA ARG A 56 -13.01 6.64 -22.27
C ARG A 56 -11.89 7.42 -21.61
N LYS A 57 -11.70 8.65 -22.05
CA LYS A 57 -10.69 9.55 -21.49
C LYS A 57 -11.06 9.96 -20.07
N VAL A 58 -10.13 9.71 -19.15
CA VAL A 58 -10.26 10.00 -17.72
C VAL A 58 -9.50 11.27 -17.35
N ALA A 59 -8.27 11.42 -17.87
CA ALA A 59 -7.44 12.58 -17.61
C ALA A 59 -6.48 12.84 -18.78
N GLN A 60 -6.01 14.11 -18.86
CA GLN A 60 -4.93 14.50 -19.77
C GLN A 60 -4.13 15.63 -19.13
N PHE A 61 -2.80 15.54 -19.21
CA PHE A 61 -1.88 16.54 -18.69
C PHE A 61 -0.54 16.43 -19.40
N SER A 62 0.31 17.46 -19.27
CA SER A 62 1.62 17.51 -19.91
C SER A 62 2.72 17.63 -18.85
N THR A 63 3.92 17.25 -19.23
CA THR A 63 5.12 17.44 -18.41
C THR A 63 5.69 18.85 -18.62
N GLU A 64 6.59 19.26 -17.73
CA GLU A 64 7.47 20.39 -18.00
C GLU A 64 8.43 20.04 -19.13
N LYS A 65 8.93 21.08 -19.79
CA LYS A 65 9.88 20.97 -20.88
C LYS A 65 11.30 20.82 -20.33
N ILE A 66 12.05 19.87 -20.90
CA ILE A 66 13.48 19.70 -20.60
C ILE A 66 14.33 19.80 -21.86
N THR A 67 15.61 19.98 -21.67
CA THR A 67 16.67 19.88 -22.68
C THR A 67 17.46 18.60 -22.41
N LEU A 68 17.76 17.84 -23.47
CA LEU A 68 18.58 16.63 -23.41
C LEU A 68 19.90 16.86 -24.14
N PRO A 69 21.02 17.02 -23.44
CA PRO A 69 22.35 17.05 -24.07
C PRO A 69 22.64 15.76 -24.82
N THR A 70 23.61 15.82 -25.72
CA THR A 70 24.06 14.65 -26.49
C THR A 70 24.48 13.52 -25.57
N LYS A 71 24.04 12.31 -25.86
CA LYS A 71 24.37 11.07 -25.12
C LYS A 71 24.10 11.14 -23.60
N SER A 72 23.14 11.95 -23.19
CA SER A 72 22.76 12.13 -21.81
C SER A 72 21.42 11.49 -21.48
N ASP A 73 21.24 11.22 -20.19
CA ASP A 73 19.99 10.79 -19.60
C ASP A 73 19.21 12.00 -19.06
N GLY A 74 17.90 11.92 -19.10
CA GLY A 74 16.97 12.89 -18.52
C GLY A 74 15.69 12.21 -18.05
N GLN A 75 14.81 12.96 -17.43
CA GLN A 75 13.50 12.44 -17.07
C GLN A 75 12.43 13.53 -17.15
N LEU A 76 11.29 13.20 -17.71
CA LEU A 76 10.07 14.00 -17.63
C LEU A 76 9.22 13.49 -16.46
N LYS A 77 8.61 14.42 -15.73
CA LYS A 77 7.74 14.10 -14.60
C LYS A 77 6.41 14.82 -14.72
N ALA A 78 5.36 14.10 -14.37
CA ALA A 78 4.04 14.68 -14.24
C ALA A 78 3.29 14.05 -13.07
N HIS A 79 2.30 14.74 -12.57
CA HIS A 79 1.48 14.29 -11.46
C HIS A 79 0.01 14.36 -11.84
N TRP A 80 -0.73 13.38 -11.36
CA TRP A 80 -2.18 13.33 -11.51
C TRP A 80 -2.84 13.04 -10.15
N ASN A 81 -3.84 13.86 -9.80
CA ASN A 81 -4.67 13.59 -8.62
C ASN A 81 -5.74 12.57 -9.01
N ALA A 82 -5.58 11.32 -8.58
CA ALA A 82 -6.42 10.20 -8.99
C ALA A 82 -7.77 10.19 -8.25
N LEU A 83 -8.62 11.20 -8.49
CA LEU A 83 -9.97 11.33 -7.92
C LEU A 83 -10.99 10.55 -8.76
N VAL A 84 -10.72 9.28 -9.00
CA VAL A 84 -11.54 8.39 -9.82
C VAL A 84 -11.74 7.05 -9.09
N GLN A 85 -12.58 6.19 -9.63
CA GLN A 85 -12.84 4.87 -9.05
C GLN A 85 -11.59 3.97 -9.09
N PRO A 86 -11.42 3.03 -8.15
CA PRO A 86 -10.39 2.01 -8.26
C PRO A 86 -10.67 1.13 -9.48
N GLY A 87 -9.62 0.70 -10.15
CA GLY A 87 -9.74 -0.11 -11.37
C GLY A 87 -8.48 -0.12 -12.20
N ASP A 88 -8.55 -0.74 -13.36
CA ASP A 88 -7.46 -0.80 -14.32
C ASP A 88 -7.60 0.33 -15.33
N TYR A 89 -6.48 0.99 -15.62
CA TYR A 89 -6.38 2.14 -16.51
C TYR A 89 -5.20 1.98 -17.46
N ILE A 90 -5.26 2.67 -18.58
CA ILE A 90 -4.18 2.74 -19.57
C ILE A 90 -3.65 4.17 -19.61
N ALA A 91 -2.36 4.33 -19.43
CA ALA A 91 -1.66 5.60 -19.63
C ALA A 91 -0.91 5.56 -20.96
N THR A 92 -1.23 6.49 -21.83
CA THR A 92 -0.51 6.72 -23.11
C THR A 92 0.26 8.02 -22.99
N ALA A 93 1.58 7.95 -23.07
CA ALA A 93 2.47 9.11 -23.04
C ALA A 93 3.05 9.34 -24.44
N THR A 94 2.79 10.50 -25.03
CA THR A 94 3.39 10.93 -26.29
C THR A 94 4.53 11.89 -26.00
N VAL A 95 5.75 11.41 -26.10
CA VAL A 95 6.99 12.19 -25.94
C VAL A 95 7.29 12.90 -27.25
N ARG A 96 7.37 14.24 -27.21
CA ARG A 96 7.75 15.07 -28.35
C ARG A 96 9.14 15.61 -28.18
N TYR A 97 9.97 15.43 -29.18
CA TYR A 97 11.32 15.96 -29.24
C TYR A 97 11.69 16.34 -30.67
N ASP A 98 12.22 17.52 -30.85
CA ASP A 98 12.42 18.14 -32.15
C ASP A 98 11.11 18.09 -33.00
N GLU A 99 11.08 17.44 -34.12
CA GLU A 99 9.89 17.23 -34.95
C GLU A 99 9.40 15.77 -34.91
N GLN A 100 9.74 15.02 -33.84
CA GLN A 100 9.45 13.60 -33.71
C GLN A 100 8.55 13.34 -32.48
N ASP A 101 7.69 12.33 -32.61
CA ASP A 101 6.82 11.83 -31.55
C ASP A 101 7.16 10.37 -31.25
N LEU A 102 7.28 10.04 -29.96
CA LEU A 102 7.44 8.68 -29.45
C LEU A 102 6.27 8.36 -28.52
N SER A 103 5.49 7.35 -28.86
CA SER A 103 4.35 6.90 -28.04
C SER A 103 4.76 5.77 -27.13
N LEU A 104 4.40 5.89 -25.85
CA LEU A 104 4.61 4.89 -24.79
C LEU A 104 3.25 4.56 -24.18
N GLU A 105 3.00 3.29 -23.91
CA GLU A 105 1.76 2.84 -23.27
C GLU A 105 2.05 1.96 -22.08
N LYS A 106 1.27 2.13 -21.01
CA LYS A 106 1.38 1.30 -19.80
C LYS A 106 0.02 1.15 -19.13
N THR A 107 -0.37 -0.10 -18.91
CA THR A 107 -1.52 -0.41 -18.06
C THR A 107 -1.11 -0.35 -16.58
N PHE A 108 -1.97 0.21 -15.74
CA PHE A 108 -1.76 0.28 -14.30
C PHE A 108 -3.08 0.13 -13.56
N LYS A 109 -2.99 -0.30 -12.29
CA LYS A 109 -4.15 -0.54 -11.44
C LYS A 109 -4.18 0.45 -10.28
N LEU A 110 -5.23 1.29 -10.23
CA LEU A 110 -5.53 2.12 -9.07
C LEU A 110 -6.16 1.28 -7.95
N ARG A 111 -5.58 1.35 -6.76
CA ARG A 111 -6.03 0.61 -5.58
C ARG A 111 -6.60 1.57 -4.54
N ILE A 112 -7.48 1.05 -3.68
CA ILE A 112 -7.89 1.75 -2.46
C ILE A 112 -6.75 1.63 -1.46
N LYS A 113 -6.50 2.71 -0.70
CA LYS A 113 -5.59 2.66 0.45
C LYS A 113 -6.16 1.69 1.48
N GLU A 114 -5.47 0.59 1.72
CA GLU A 114 -5.83 -0.32 2.79
C GLU A 114 -5.66 0.40 4.12
N THR A 115 -6.78 0.73 4.78
CA THR A 115 -6.73 1.15 6.17
C THR A 115 -6.36 -0.10 6.97
N PRO A 116 -5.25 -0.10 7.73
CA PRO A 116 -4.92 -1.25 8.56
C PRO A 116 -6.12 -1.48 9.48
N ILE A 117 -6.78 -2.62 9.34
CA ILE A 117 -7.83 -3.05 10.26
C ILE A 117 -7.14 -3.10 11.63
N PRO A 118 -7.58 -2.29 12.63
CA PRO A 118 -7.01 -2.41 13.97
C PRO A 118 -7.18 -3.88 14.36
N VAL A 119 -6.06 -4.58 14.55
CA VAL A 119 -6.09 -5.92 15.12
C VAL A 119 -6.70 -5.73 16.49
N ILE A 120 -8.01 -6.03 16.62
CA ILE A 120 -8.67 -6.12 17.91
C ILE A 120 -7.93 -7.28 18.58
N GLN A 121 -6.93 -6.93 19.39
CA GLN A 121 -6.34 -7.92 20.28
C GLN A 121 -7.53 -8.46 21.09
N PRO A 122 -7.77 -9.78 21.07
CA PRO A 122 -8.84 -10.35 21.88
C PRO A 122 -8.62 -9.76 23.27
N ALA A 123 -9.67 -9.10 23.79
CA ALA A 123 -9.63 -8.50 25.12
C ALA A 123 -9.03 -9.58 26.03
N LYS A 124 -7.91 -9.26 26.69
CA LYS A 124 -7.35 -10.18 27.69
C LYS A 124 -8.51 -10.55 28.58
N GLU A 125 -8.93 -11.82 28.55
CA GLU A 125 -9.97 -12.32 29.42
C GLU A 125 -9.68 -11.76 30.80
N PRO A 126 -10.66 -11.10 31.46
CA PRO A 126 -10.45 -10.61 32.81
C PRO A 126 -9.99 -11.84 33.61
N LYS A 127 -8.75 -11.84 34.05
CA LYS A 127 -8.25 -12.90 34.92
C LYS A 127 -9.24 -12.95 36.08
N SER A 128 -10.06 -14.01 36.09
CA SER A 128 -10.95 -14.28 37.21
C SER A 128 -10.05 -14.38 38.46
N PHE A 129 -10.02 -13.30 39.24
CA PHE A 129 -9.32 -13.24 40.54
C PHE A 129 -9.99 -14.09 41.61
N ILE A 130 -10.86 -15.02 41.24
CA ILE A 130 -11.33 -16.04 42.14
C ILE A 130 -10.22 -17.06 42.24
N ASP A 131 -9.30 -16.80 43.17
CA ASP A 131 -8.23 -17.72 43.52
C ASP A 131 -8.87 -19.02 44.04
N LYS A 132 -8.93 -20.04 43.17
CA LYS A 132 -9.46 -21.38 43.50
C LYS A 132 -8.81 -21.99 44.76
N THR A 133 -7.64 -21.51 45.13
CA THR A 133 -6.91 -21.92 46.36
C THR A 133 -7.56 -21.35 47.59
N LEU A 134 -8.17 -20.17 47.56
CA LEU A 134 -8.89 -19.57 48.69
C LEU A 134 -10.23 -20.28 48.94
N LEU A 135 -10.94 -20.69 47.89
CA LEU A 135 -12.20 -21.42 48.02
C LEU A 135 -11.98 -22.80 48.65
N ASN A 136 -10.93 -23.49 48.26
CA ASN A 136 -10.57 -24.80 48.83
C ASN A 136 -10.17 -24.72 50.33
N LYS A 137 -9.40 -23.69 50.72
CA LYS A 137 -8.99 -23.49 52.12
C LYS A 137 -10.19 -23.15 53.01
N GLY A 138 -11.10 -22.30 52.56
CA GLY A 138 -12.31 -21.99 53.28
C GLY A 138 -13.24 -23.19 53.48
N LEU A 139 -13.38 -24.04 52.50
CA LEU A 139 -14.19 -25.26 52.58
C LEU A 139 -13.61 -26.25 53.57
N ILE A 140 -12.29 -26.43 53.60
CA ILE A 140 -11.62 -27.31 54.56
C ILE A 140 -11.83 -26.83 56.00
N VAL A 141 -11.72 -25.54 56.28
CA VAL A 141 -11.94 -24.97 57.61
C VAL A 141 -13.38 -25.21 58.09
N ILE A 142 -14.39 -25.06 57.24
CA ILE A 142 -15.79 -25.30 57.53
C ILE A 142 -16.01 -26.79 57.87
N ILE A 143 -15.45 -27.71 57.12
CA ILE A 143 -15.58 -29.13 57.35
C ILE A 143 -14.95 -29.52 58.71
N ILE A 144 -13.78 -29.00 59.03
CA ILE A 144 -13.12 -29.28 60.33
C ILE A 144 -13.97 -28.77 61.49
N ALA A 145 -14.51 -27.54 61.38
CA ALA A 145 -15.39 -26.98 62.42
C ALA A 145 -16.66 -27.83 62.64
N LEU A 146 -17.25 -28.33 61.55
CA LEU A 146 -18.43 -29.21 61.62
C LEU A 146 -18.12 -30.53 62.31
N VAL A 147 -16.97 -31.15 62.01
CA VAL A 147 -16.53 -32.40 62.68
C VAL A 147 -16.33 -32.19 64.17
N VAL A 148 -15.71 -31.07 64.57
CA VAL A 148 -15.50 -30.75 66.00
C VAL A 148 -16.85 -30.56 66.72
N VAL A 149 -17.79 -29.87 66.16
CA VAL A 149 -19.13 -29.65 66.73
C VAL A 149 -19.88 -30.98 66.92
N VAL A 150 -19.88 -31.83 65.89
CA VAL A 150 -20.50 -33.17 65.96
C VAL A 150 -19.85 -34.04 67.07
N SER A 151 -18.52 -33.98 67.15
CA SER A 151 -17.79 -34.73 68.20
C SER A 151 -18.14 -34.26 69.61
N LEU A 152 -18.25 -32.95 69.83
CA LEU A 152 -18.65 -32.38 71.11
C LEU A 152 -20.09 -32.75 71.48
N LEU A 153 -21.00 -32.73 70.54
CA LEU A 153 -22.41 -33.10 70.73
C LEU A 153 -22.52 -34.57 71.09
N THR A 154 -21.82 -35.46 70.41
CA THR A 154 -21.83 -36.89 70.72
C THR A 154 -21.25 -37.18 72.08
N TRP A 155 -20.17 -36.48 72.45
CA TRP A 155 -19.58 -36.59 73.82
C TRP A 155 -20.56 -36.09 74.91
N ALA A 156 -21.22 -34.97 74.72
CA ALA A 156 -22.21 -34.40 75.65
C ALA A 156 -23.39 -35.34 75.85
N VAL A 157 -23.90 -35.97 74.78
CA VAL A 157 -24.97 -36.96 74.84
C VAL A 157 -24.55 -38.22 75.62
N ARG A 158 -23.33 -38.70 75.39
CA ARG A 158 -22.83 -39.86 76.13
C ARG A 158 -22.69 -39.56 77.63
N LYS A 159 -22.23 -38.33 77.99
CA LYS A 159 -22.07 -37.93 79.40
C LYS A 159 -23.37 -37.80 80.17
N LYS A 160 -24.53 -37.61 79.51
CA LYS A 160 -25.82 -37.58 80.13
C LYS A 160 -26.48 -38.95 80.40
N LYS A 161 -25.89 -40.04 79.92
CA LYS A 161 -26.42 -41.40 80.04
C LYS A 161 -25.70 -42.21 81.14
N TYR A 162 -24.80 -41.58 81.89
CA TYR A 162 -24.19 -42.11 83.08
C TYR A 162 -24.43 -41.07 84.23
#